data_cac10ad5b6e82e4ccf2c665a484b875c
#
_entry.id   cac10ad5b6e82e4ccf2c665a484b875c
#
_cell.length_a   1.000
_cell.length_b   1.000
_cell.length_c   1.000
_cell.angle_alpha   90.00
_cell.angle_beta   90.00
_cell.angle_gamma   90.00
#
_symmetry.space_group_name_H-M   'P 1'
#
loop_
_entity.id
_entity.type
_entity.pdbx_description
1 polymer ?
#
loop_
_entity_poly.entity_id
_entity_poly.type
_entity_poly.pdbx_seq_one_letter_code
_entity_poly.pdbx_strand_id
1 'polypeptide(L)'
;MYSGATYLDRDGYYRFKSNNRLVHREVAYNEIYLPNRQSYRLPFADYIAHHKNQNKKDNRRKNLELLAETEHKRLHQRLRNSQRRRKPIVARVLYDVFVK
;
A
#
# COMPACT_ATOMS: atom_id res chain seq x y z
N MET A 1 -15.84 2.98 14.26
CA MET A 1 -15.46 2.10 13.14
C MET A 1 -14.08 1.46 13.35
N TYR A 2 -13.03 2.23 13.44
CA TYR A 2 -11.70 1.70 13.80
C TYR A 2 -11.42 2.05 15.24
N SER A 3 -12.09 1.35 16.11
CA SER A 3 -11.94 1.60 17.54
C SER A 3 -10.78 0.80 18.09
N GLY A 4 -10.13 1.33 19.12
CA GLY A 4 -9.05 0.66 19.79
C GLY A 4 -7.71 1.34 19.56
N ALA A 5 -6.82 1.11 20.48
CA ALA A 5 -5.48 1.68 20.44
C ALA A 5 -4.66 1.06 19.32
N THR A 6 -3.77 1.86 18.78
CA THR A 6 -2.83 1.43 17.75
C THR A 6 -1.39 1.58 18.23
N TYR A 7 -0.47 0.92 17.55
CA TYR A 7 0.96 1.05 17.82
C TYR A 7 1.73 1.01 16.50
N LEU A 8 2.93 1.59 16.51
CA LEU A 8 3.80 1.62 15.34
C LEU A 8 4.71 0.39 15.38
N ASP A 9 4.70 -0.40 14.31
CA ASP A 9 5.54 -1.59 14.24
C ASP A 9 6.95 -1.25 13.73
N ARG A 10 7.81 -2.27 13.62
CA ARG A 10 9.20 -2.09 13.19
C ARG A 10 9.34 -1.51 11.80
N ASP A 11 8.38 -1.81 10.93
CA ASP A 11 8.43 -1.40 9.53
C ASP A 11 7.82 -0.03 9.30
N GLY A 12 7.33 0.61 10.37
CA GLY A 12 6.73 1.93 10.29
C GLY A 12 5.26 1.95 9.94
N TYR A 13 4.58 0.82 10.11
CA TYR A 13 3.14 0.72 9.90
C TYR A 13 2.39 0.71 11.22
N TYR A 14 1.20 1.32 11.24
CA TYR A 14 0.33 1.23 12.39
C TYR A 14 -0.43 -0.09 12.40
N ARG A 15 -0.52 -0.69 13.58
CA ARG A 15 -1.30 -1.89 13.84
C ARG A 15 -2.24 -1.67 15.01
N PHE A 16 -3.37 -2.40 15.00
CA PHE A 16 -4.28 -2.40 16.14
C PHE A 16 -3.70 -3.29 17.25
N LYS A 17 -3.73 -2.79 18.48
CA LYS A 17 -3.24 -3.56 19.63
C LYS A 17 -4.09 -4.80 19.92
N SER A 18 -5.37 -4.75 19.58
CA SER A 18 -6.30 -5.83 19.90
C SER A 18 -6.05 -7.10 19.10
N ASN A 19 -5.60 -6.99 17.84
CA ASN A 19 -5.47 -8.16 16.95
C ASN A 19 -4.22 -8.13 16.09
N ASN A 20 -3.36 -7.13 16.24
CA ASN A 20 -2.14 -6.93 15.44
C ASN A 20 -2.36 -6.76 13.94
N ARG A 21 -3.58 -6.48 13.51
CA ARG A 21 -3.86 -6.24 12.10
C ARG A 21 -3.37 -4.86 11.68
N LEU A 22 -2.92 -4.78 10.44
CA LEU A 22 -2.45 -3.52 9.86
C LEU A 22 -3.62 -2.56 9.65
N VAL A 23 -3.50 -1.34 10.16
CA VAL A 23 -4.56 -0.34 10.06
C VAL A 23 -4.89 -0.04 8.60
N HIS A 24 -3.86 0.18 7.75
CA HIS A 24 -4.11 0.52 6.35
C HIS A 24 -4.84 -0.60 5.61
N ARG A 25 -4.59 -1.86 5.94
CA ARG A 25 -5.30 -2.96 5.31
C ARG A 25 -6.76 -3.04 5.76
N GLU A 26 -7.05 -2.75 7.02
CA GLU A 26 -8.43 -2.71 7.51
C GLU A 26 -9.21 -1.57 6.85
N VAL A 27 -8.60 -0.40 6.71
CA VAL A 27 -9.22 0.73 6.03
C VAL A 27 -9.49 0.37 4.56
N ALA A 28 -8.49 -0.19 3.88
CA ALA A 28 -8.66 -0.58 2.49
C ALA A 28 -9.76 -1.64 2.31
N TYR A 29 -9.82 -2.60 3.21
CA TYR A 29 -10.85 -3.65 3.15
C TYR A 29 -12.25 -3.07 3.30
N ASN A 30 -12.46 -2.28 4.34
CA ASN A 30 -13.79 -1.78 4.68
C ASN A 30 -14.25 -0.62 3.80
N GLU A 31 -13.35 0.24 3.36
CA GLU A 31 -13.72 1.47 2.67
C GLU A 31 -13.43 1.48 1.17
N ILE A 32 -12.63 0.56 0.68
CA ILE A 32 -12.33 0.46 -0.74
C ILE A 32 -12.82 -0.86 -1.32
N TYR A 33 -12.38 -1.98 -0.73
CA TYR A 33 -12.66 -3.30 -1.28
C TYR A 33 -14.15 -3.68 -1.19
N LEU A 34 -14.72 -3.69 0.00
CA LEU A 34 -16.11 -4.10 0.18
C LEU A 34 -17.11 -3.24 -0.59
N PRO A 35 -17.01 -1.89 -0.56
CA PRO A 35 -17.97 -1.07 -1.31
C PRO A 35 -17.85 -1.21 -2.82
N ASN A 36 -16.72 -1.70 -3.33
CA ASN A 36 -16.43 -1.74 -4.77
C ASN A 36 -16.08 -3.15 -5.23
N ARG A 37 -16.73 -4.17 -4.69
CA ARG A 37 -16.44 -5.57 -5.00
C ARG A 37 -16.44 -5.89 -6.49
N GLN A 38 -17.28 -5.23 -7.26
CA GLN A 38 -17.35 -5.45 -8.69
C GLN A 38 -16.08 -5.03 -9.41
N SER A 39 -15.39 -4.03 -8.87
CA SER A 39 -14.11 -3.57 -9.43
C SER A 39 -12.92 -4.40 -8.95
N TYR A 40 -13.06 -5.05 -7.81
CA TYR A 40 -11.98 -5.84 -7.19
C TYR A 40 -12.41 -7.31 -7.14
N ARG A 41 -12.13 -8.03 -8.21
CA ARG A 41 -12.66 -9.39 -8.40
C ARG A 41 -11.88 -10.47 -7.68
N LEU A 42 -10.64 -10.20 -7.33
CA LEU A 42 -9.80 -11.16 -6.64
C LEU A 42 -10.09 -11.16 -5.13
N PRO A 43 -9.71 -12.21 -4.41
CA PRO A 43 -9.75 -12.17 -2.95
C PRO A 43 -8.90 -11.02 -2.43
N PHE A 44 -9.30 -10.44 -1.31
CA PHE A 44 -8.59 -9.30 -0.75
C PHE A 44 -7.11 -9.59 -0.50
N ALA A 45 -6.79 -10.83 -0.13
CA ALA A 45 -5.40 -11.24 0.11
C ALA A 45 -4.50 -11.06 -1.12
N ASP A 46 -5.08 -11.01 -2.31
CA ASP A 46 -4.32 -10.86 -3.56
C ASP A 46 -4.07 -9.41 -3.93
N TYR A 47 -4.56 -8.47 -3.13
CA TYR A 47 -4.34 -7.04 -3.34
C TYR A 47 -3.36 -6.49 -2.33
N ILE A 48 -2.60 -5.50 -2.76
CA ILE A 48 -1.68 -4.75 -1.91
C ILE A 48 -2.32 -3.39 -1.65
N ALA A 49 -2.39 -2.98 -0.39
CA ALA A 49 -2.86 -1.66 -0.01
C ALA A 49 -1.67 -0.70 -0.06
N HIS A 50 -1.67 0.17 -1.05
CA HIS A 50 -0.56 1.07 -1.34
C HIS A 50 -0.86 2.49 -0.84
N HIS A 51 0.11 3.10 -0.15
CA HIS A 51 0.02 4.50 0.29
C HIS A 51 0.46 5.40 -0.85
N LYS A 52 -0.47 6.18 -1.40
CA LYS A 52 -0.20 7.00 -2.58
C LYS A 52 0.89 8.04 -2.35
N ASN A 53 0.90 8.67 -1.18
CA ASN A 53 1.89 9.68 -0.83
C ASN A 53 3.13 9.09 -0.17
N GLN A 54 3.22 7.76 -0.09
CA GLN A 54 4.35 7.03 0.48
C GLN A 54 4.53 7.22 1.99
N ASN A 55 3.58 7.85 2.63
CA ASN A 55 3.58 8.01 4.06
C ASN A 55 2.81 6.84 4.70
N LYS A 56 3.53 5.89 5.25
CA LYS A 56 2.96 4.69 5.86
C LYS A 56 2.04 4.99 7.04
N LYS A 57 2.14 6.17 7.60
CA LYS A 57 1.32 6.61 8.73
C LYS A 57 0.01 7.25 8.31
N ASP A 58 -0.11 7.62 7.03
CA ASP A 58 -1.32 8.26 6.50
C ASP A 58 -2.26 7.20 5.94
N ASN A 59 -3.14 6.70 6.79
CA ASN A 59 -4.05 5.61 6.47
C ASN A 59 -5.45 6.09 6.07
N ARG A 60 -5.59 7.33 5.66
CA ARG A 60 -6.86 7.85 5.16
C ARG A 60 -7.22 7.12 3.86
N ARG A 61 -8.52 6.88 3.69
CA ARG A 61 -9.02 6.17 2.51
C ARG A 61 -8.49 6.76 1.20
N LYS A 62 -8.54 8.09 1.07
CA LYS A 62 -8.13 8.76 -0.17
C LYS A 62 -6.64 8.65 -0.46
N ASN A 63 -5.84 8.28 0.53
CA ASN A 63 -4.41 8.04 0.36
C ASN A 63 -4.08 6.59 0.06
N LEU A 64 -5.05 5.72 0.09
CA LEU A 64 -4.85 4.29 -0.14
C LEU A 64 -5.41 3.87 -1.48
N GLU A 65 -4.73 2.93 -2.12
CA GLU A 65 -5.25 2.26 -3.31
C GLU A 65 -4.94 0.78 -3.24
N LEU A 66 -5.81 -0.02 -3.83
CA LEU A 66 -5.60 -1.45 -3.91
C LEU A 66 -5.05 -1.80 -5.29
N LEU A 67 -3.91 -2.46 -5.30
CA LEU A 67 -3.27 -2.94 -6.52
C LEU A 67 -3.17 -4.46 -6.44
N ALA A 68 -3.52 -5.14 -7.52
CA ALA A 68 -3.24 -6.56 -7.60
C ALA A 68 -1.74 -6.78 -7.54
N GLU A 69 -1.32 -7.88 -6.99
CA GLU A 69 0.11 -8.18 -6.84
C GLU A 69 0.86 -8.08 -8.18
N THR A 70 0.23 -8.55 -9.24
CA THR A 70 0.82 -8.47 -10.59
C THR A 70 1.00 -7.03 -11.05
N GLU A 71 0.03 -6.15 -10.76
CA GLU A 71 0.13 -4.73 -11.11
C GLU A 71 1.24 -4.04 -10.33
N HIS A 72 1.38 -4.39 -9.06
CA HIS A 72 2.43 -3.86 -8.21
C HIS A 72 3.81 -4.25 -8.74
N LYS A 73 3.96 -5.50 -9.15
CA LYS A 73 5.21 -5.99 -9.76
C LYS A 73 5.52 -5.28 -11.08
N ARG A 74 4.50 -5.03 -11.89
CA ARG A 74 4.67 -4.29 -13.15
C ARG A 74 5.13 -2.86 -12.91
N LEU A 75 4.58 -2.24 -11.88
CA LEU A 75 4.99 -0.89 -11.52
C LEU A 75 6.46 -0.86 -11.13
N HIS A 76 6.89 -1.80 -10.29
CA HIS A 76 8.30 -1.93 -9.90
C HIS A 76 9.19 -2.16 -11.12
N GLN A 77 8.75 -3.00 -12.04
CA GLN A 77 9.50 -3.31 -13.25
C GLN A 77 9.67 -2.06 -14.13
N ARG A 78 8.61 -1.29 -14.29
CA ARG A 78 8.68 -0.04 -15.06
C ARG A 78 9.64 0.95 -14.44
N LEU A 79 9.63 1.05 -13.13
CA LEU A 79 10.53 1.95 -12.41
C LEU A 79 11.99 1.51 -12.57
N ARG A 80 12.26 0.20 -12.48
CA ARG A 80 13.61 -0.31 -12.71
C ARG A 80 14.08 -0.03 -14.14
N ASN A 81 13.21 -0.22 -15.12
CA ASN A 81 13.53 0.08 -16.51
C ASN A 81 13.81 1.55 -16.74
N SER A 82 13.05 2.43 -16.09
CA SER A 82 13.31 3.86 -16.12
C SER A 82 14.68 4.21 -15.55
N GLN A 83 15.08 3.53 -14.49
CA GLN A 83 16.39 3.75 -13.88
C GLN A 83 17.53 3.45 -14.84
N ARG A 84 17.37 2.46 -15.70
CA ARG A 84 18.40 2.10 -16.69
C ARG A 84 18.60 3.17 -17.75
N ARG A 85 17.57 4.00 -17.99
CA ARG A 85 17.58 5.03 -19.04
C ARG A 85 17.85 6.42 -18.53
N ARG A 86 17.80 6.65 -17.20
CA ARG A 86 17.93 7.96 -16.59
C ARG A 86 19.13 8.00 -15.66
N LYS A 87 19.48 9.22 -15.25
CA LYS A 87 20.52 9.40 -14.26
C LYS A 87 20.13 8.69 -12.97
N PRO A 88 21.04 7.90 -12.40
CA PRO A 88 20.70 6.99 -11.30
C PRO A 88 20.11 7.64 -10.05
N ILE A 89 20.50 8.87 -9.73
CA ILE A 89 20.08 9.52 -8.48
C ILE A 89 18.57 9.69 -8.41
N VAL A 90 17.97 10.25 -9.47
CA VAL A 90 16.52 10.49 -9.49
C VAL A 90 15.75 9.16 -9.48
N ALA A 91 16.22 8.21 -10.28
CA ALA A 91 15.59 6.92 -10.39
C ALA A 91 15.66 6.13 -9.08
N ARG A 92 16.76 6.27 -8.35
CA ARG A 92 16.91 5.59 -7.06
C ARG A 92 15.85 6.06 -6.05
N VAL A 93 15.61 7.36 -5.99
CA VAL A 93 14.59 7.92 -5.09
C VAL A 93 13.21 7.35 -5.44
N LEU A 94 12.86 7.33 -6.72
CA LEU A 94 11.59 6.78 -7.16
C LEU A 94 11.46 5.28 -6.85
N TYR A 95 12.55 4.56 -7.02
CA TYR A 95 12.57 3.14 -6.74
C TYR A 95 12.34 2.85 -5.24
N ASP A 96 13.03 3.58 -4.38
CA ASP A 96 12.92 3.39 -2.93
C ASP A 96 11.50 3.59 -2.43
N VAL A 97 10.75 4.43 -3.10
CA VAL A 97 9.36 4.71 -2.80
C VAL A 97 8.47 3.48 -2.90
N PHE A 98 8.78 2.58 -3.84
CA PHE A 98 7.93 1.44 -4.16
C PHE A 98 8.49 0.09 -3.71
N VAL A 99 9.61 0.09 -3.03
CA VAL A 99 10.25 -1.17 -2.61
C VAL A 99 9.49 -1.88 -1.51
N LYS A 100 8.66 -1.17 -0.81
CA LYS A 100 7.80 -1.79 0.21
C LYS A 100 6.35 -1.89 -0.26
#